data_4fe39eeb6b5a3a28a28e259f73311626
#
_entry.id   4fe39eeb6b5a3a28a28e259f73311626
#
_cell.length_a   1.000
_cell.length_b   1.000
_cell.length_c   1.000
_cell.angle_alpha   90.00
_cell.angle_beta   90.00
_cell.angle_gamma   90.00
#
_symmetry.space_group_name_H-M   'P 1'
#
loop_
_entity.id
_entity.type
_entity.pdbx_description
1 polymer ?
#
loop_
_entity_poly.entity_id
_entity_poly.type
_entity_poly.pdbx_seq_one_letter_code
_entity_poly.pdbx_strand_id
1 'polypeptide(L)'
;MRAKVWSYLKLNRLHIEATVIGIAFVLVGIYHFIDQDFFEAIVPTWFRYATFANLASGGAEIVLGLMLIIHKFRRVGAWGLLVLLVAVYPANIDMFINDVESRLMLRV
;
A
#
# COMPACT_ATOMS: atom_id res chain seq x y z
N MET A 1 -34.29 -0.94 -18.23
CA MET A 1 -34.29 -1.55 -16.90
C MET A 1 -33.02 -2.31 -16.60
N ARG A 2 -32.60 -3.25 -17.47
CA ARG A 2 -31.38 -4.03 -17.24
C ARG A 2 -30.12 -3.15 -17.11
N ALA A 3 -29.99 -2.13 -17.96
CA ALA A 3 -28.82 -1.25 -17.93
C ALA A 3 -28.71 -0.48 -16.61
N LYS A 4 -29.83 -0.01 -16.04
CA LYS A 4 -29.84 0.72 -14.78
C LYS A 4 -29.48 -0.20 -13.60
N VAL A 5 -29.99 -1.44 -13.61
CA VAL A 5 -29.68 -2.43 -12.57
C VAL A 5 -28.18 -2.79 -12.62
N TRP A 6 -27.65 -3.02 -13.81
CA TRP A 6 -26.22 -3.30 -14.00
C TRP A 6 -25.34 -2.15 -13.48
N SER A 7 -25.70 -0.91 -13.85
CA SER A 7 -24.95 0.27 -13.37
C SER A 7 -24.99 0.39 -11.85
N TYR A 8 -26.15 0.14 -11.25
CA TYR A 8 -26.31 0.17 -9.81
C TYR A 8 -25.46 -0.89 -9.12
N LEU A 9 -25.52 -2.14 -9.60
CA LEU A 9 -24.72 -3.23 -9.04
C LEU A 9 -23.23 -2.99 -9.21
N LYS A 10 -22.80 -2.48 -10.36
CA LYS A 10 -21.40 -2.16 -10.61
C LYS A 10 -20.90 -1.06 -9.69
N LEU A 11 -21.71 -0.01 -9.48
CA LEU A 11 -21.34 1.07 -8.56
C LEU A 11 -21.22 0.59 -7.13
N ASN A 12 -22.18 -0.23 -6.66
CA ASN A 12 -22.12 -0.81 -5.31
C ASN A 12 -20.88 -1.67 -5.14
N ARG A 13 -20.53 -2.47 -6.13
CA ARG A 13 -19.33 -3.31 -6.10
C ARG A 13 -18.08 -2.45 -5.98
N LEU A 14 -17.98 -1.36 -6.75
CA LEU A 14 -16.84 -0.44 -6.68
C LEU A 14 -16.74 0.24 -5.32
N HIS A 15 -17.87 0.62 -4.72
CA HIS A 15 -17.88 1.20 -3.38
C HIS A 15 -17.40 0.19 -2.32
N ILE A 16 -17.85 -1.05 -2.41
CA ILE A 16 -17.43 -2.11 -1.50
C ILE A 16 -15.95 -2.39 -1.66
N GLU A 17 -15.46 -2.54 -2.89
CA GLU A 17 -14.05 -2.78 -3.18
C GLU A 17 -13.17 -1.66 -2.67
N ALA A 18 -13.54 -0.41 -2.93
CA ALA A 18 -12.79 0.76 -2.46
C ALA A 18 -12.72 0.81 -0.93
N THR A 19 -13.84 0.50 -0.26
CA THR A 19 -13.88 0.49 1.21
C THR A 19 -13.00 -0.62 1.78
N VAL A 20 -13.04 -1.82 1.20
CA VAL A 20 -12.22 -2.96 1.65
C VAL A 20 -10.73 -2.64 1.45
N ILE A 21 -10.36 -2.11 0.29
CA ILE A 21 -8.97 -1.73 0.00
C ILE A 21 -8.52 -0.62 0.95
N GLY A 22 -9.37 0.39 1.17
CA GLY A 22 -9.07 1.48 2.09
C GLY A 22 -8.82 1.00 3.51
N ILE A 23 -9.67 0.09 4.01
CA ILE A 23 -9.50 -0.50 5.33
C ILE A 23 -8.18 -1.28 5.40
N ALA A 24 -7.85 -2.06 4.36
CA ALA A 24 -6.60 -2.81 4.31
C ALA A 24 -5.39 -1.88 4.39
N PHE A 25 -5.39 -0.76 3.65
CA PHE A 25 -4.29 0.21 3.69
C PHE A 25 -4.19 0.90 5.04
N VAL A 26 -5.31 1.23 5.68
CA VAL A 26 -5.31 1.81 7.03
C VAL A 26 -4.67 0.85 8.02
N LEU A 27 -5.04 -0.42 7.96
CA LEU A 27 -4.48 -1.45 8.86
C LEU A 27 -3.00 -1.66 8.62
N VAL A 28 -2.56 -1.73 7.37
CA VAL A 28 -1.14 -1.85 7.02
C VAL A 28 -0.37 -0.61 7.48
N GLY A 29 -0.95 0.58 7.28
CA GLY A 29 -0.33 1.83 7.73
C GLY A 29 -0.14 1.86 9.25
N ILE A 30 -1.14 1.42 10.01
CA ILE A 30 -1.03 1.29 11.46
C ILE A 30 0.07 0.29 11.83
N TYR A 31 0.15 -0.81 11.10
CA TYR A 31 1.16 -1.85 11.34
C TYR A 31 2.59 -1.32 11.14
N HIS A 32 2.80 -0.35 10.24
CA HIS A 32 4.09 0.31 10.08
C HIS A 32 4.59 0.94 11.37
N PHE A 33 3.68 1.45 12.21
CA PHE A 33 4.03 2.06 13.49
C PHE A 33 4.20 1.01 14.60
N ILE A 34 3.50 -0.13 14.49
CA ILE A 34 3.57 -1.19 15.49
C ILE A 34 4.84 -2.03 15.32
N ASP A 35 5.18 -2.40 14.09
CA ASP A 35 6.34 -3.25 13.80
C ASP A 35 7.30 -2.53 12.85
N GLN A 36 7.95 -1.50 13.37
CA GLN A 36 8.89 -0.69 12.60
C GLN A 36 10.08 -1.51 12.09
N ASP A 37 10.57 -2.44 12.89
CA ASP A 37 11.74 -3.25 12.53
C ASP A 37 11.47 -4.08 11.29
N PHE A 38 10.30 -4.67 11.18
CA PHE A 38 9.91 -5.44 9.99
C PHE A 38 9.93 -4.57 8.73
N PHE A 39 9.30 -3.40 8.80
CA PHE A 39 9.18 -2.52 7.64
C PHE A 39 10.49 -1.83 7.28
N GLU A 40 11.30 -1.49 8.28
CA GLU A 40 12.61 -0.89 8.03
C GLU A 40 13.58 -1.88 7.40
N ALA A 41 13.45 -3.18 7.71
CA ALA A 41 14.26 -4.21 7.08
C ALA A 41 14.00 -4.36 5.58
N ILE A 42 12.83 -3.94 5.09
CA ILE A 42 12.47 -3.98 3.67
C ILE A 42 13.11 -2.82 2.90
N VAL A 43 13.39 -1.69 3.58
CA VAL A 43 13.99 -0.52 2.95
C VAL A 43 15.40 -0.86 2.46
N PRO A 44 15.76 -0.49 1.19
CA PRO A 44 17.09 -0.76 0.67
C PRO A 44 18.21 -0.19 1.55
N THR A 45 19.30 -0.92 1.69
CA THR A 45 20.44 -0.53 2.54
C THR A 45 21.09 0.77 2.08
N TRP A 46 20.96 1.13 0.79
CA TRP A 46 21.47 2.39 0.26
C TRP A 46 20.63 3.60 0.65
N PHE A 47 19.44 3.39 1.22
CA PHE A 47 18.56 4.47 1.63
C PHE A 47 18.82 4.84 3.09
N ARG A 48 19.27 6.07 3.33
CA ARG A 48 19.71 6.54 4.64
C ARG A 48 18.59 6.72 5.67
N TYR A 49 17.39 7.00 5.20
CA TYR A 49 16.30 7.46 6.06
C TYR A 49 15.22 6.40 6.20
N ALA A 50 15.62 5.17 6.58
CA ALA A 50 14.70 4.04 6.68
C ALA A 50 13.53 4.32 7.64
N THR A 51 13.82 4.88 8.81
CA THR A 51 12.79 5.21 9.80
C THR A 51 11.83 6.27 9.25
N PHE A 52 12.38 7.33 8.64
CA PHE A 52 11.55 8.36 8.04
C PHE A 52 10.68 7.80 6.92
N ALA A 53 11.25 6.98 6.04
CA ALA A 53 10.52 6.36 4.94
C ALA A 53 9.39 5.46 5.45
N ASN A 54 9.67 4.67 6.49
CA ASN A 54 8.68 3.80 7.10
C ASN A 54 7.51 4.60 7.70
N LEU A 55 7.80 5.60 8.51
CA LEU A 55 6.78 6.40 9.17
C LEU A 55 5.98 7.24 8.16
N ALA A 56 6.67 7.83 7.17
CA ALA A 56 6.01 8.60 6.11
C ALA A 56 5.09 7.72 5.28
N SER A 57 5.54 6.53 4.91
CA SER A 57 4.73 5.57 4.14
C SER A 57 3.52 5.11 4.95
N GLY A 58 3.72 4.78 6.22
CA GLY A 58 2.63 4.36 7.10
C GLY A 58 1.58 5.45 7.27
N GLY A 59 2.02 6.68 7.53
CA GLY A 59 1.13 7.83 7.65
C GLY A 59 0.37 8.11 6.36
N ALA A 60 1.06 8.06 5.22
CA ALA A 60 0.44 8.25 3.91
C ALA A 60 -0.59 7.16 3.63
N GLU A 61 -0.29 5.90 3.94
CA GLU A 61 -1.22 4.79 3.76
C GLU A 61 -2.49 4.96 4.59
N ILE A 62 -2.37 5.41 5.83
CA ILE A 62 -3.53 5.67 6.71
C ILE A 62 -4.39 6.78 6.10
N VAL A 63 -3.79 7.91 5.75
CA VAL A 63 -4.52 9.06 5.21
C VAL A 63 -5.19 8.69 3.89
N LEU A 64 -4.44 8.11 2.96
CA LEU A 64 -4.95 7.76 1.64
C LEU A 64 -5.97 6.63 1.71
N GLY A 65 -5.78 5.67 2.62
CA GLY A 65 -6.76 4.62 2.87
C GLY A 65 -8.09 5.18 3.37
N LEU A 66 -8.04 6.13 4.30
CA LEU A 66 -9.23 6.83 4.77
C LEU A 66 -9.92 7.60 3.65
N MET A 67 -9.15 8.23 2.77
CA MET A 67 -9.69 8.93 1.60
C MET A 67 -10.40 7.99 0.63
N LEU A 68 -9.93 6.74 0.49
CA LEU A 68 -10.63 5.73 -0.29
C LEU A 68 -11.97 5.34 0.34
N ILE A 69 -12.04 5.26 1.66
CA ILE A 69 -13.27 4.92 2.38
C ILE A 69 -14.30 6.04 2.22
N ILE A 70 -13.84 7.30 2.30
CA ILE A 70 -14.71 8.47 2.18
C ILE A 70 -14.97 8.73 0.70
N HIS A 71 -16.22 8.57 0.26
CA HIS A 71 -16.60 8.68 -1.15
C HIS A 71 -16.15 9.99 -1.79
N LYS A 72 -16.25 11.10 -1.08
CA LYS A 72 -15.90 12.44 -1.58
C LYS A 72 -14.43 12.53 -2.02
N PHE A 73 -13.52 11.87 -1.29
CA PHE A 73 -12.08 11.95 -1.53
C PHE A 73 -11.51 10.70 -2.19
N ARG A 74 -12.36 9.77 -2.57
CA ARG A 74 -11.95 8.45 -3.08
C ARG A 74 -11.05 8.54 -4.29
N ARG A 75 -11.37 9.41 -5.24
CA ARG A 75 -10.58 9.56 -6.46
C ARG A 75 -9.16 10.04 -6.15
N VAL A 76 -9.03 11.04 -5.30
CA VAL A 76 -7.73 11.58 -4.89
C VAL A 76 -6.97 10.53 -4.10
N GLY A 77 -7.64 9.81 -3.19
CA GLY A 77 -7.04 8.73 -2.41
C GLY A 77 -6.50 7.62 -3.29
N ALA A 78 -7.26 7.21 -4.31
CA ALA A 78 -6.84 6.16 -5.24
C ALA A 78 -5.59 6.58 -6.03
N TRP A 79 -5.55 7.80 -6.55
CA TRP A 79 -4.37 8.32 -7.23
C TRP A 79 -3.17 8.42 -6.31
N GLY A 80 -3.38 8.91 -5.08
CA GLY A 80 -2.32 9.01 -4.08
C GLY A 80 -1.73 7.65 -3.72
N LEU A 81 -2.57 6.63 -3.54
CA LEU A 81 -2.10 5.27 -3.26
C LEU A 81 -1.33 4.69 -4.43
N LEU A 82 -1.77 4.94 -5.65
CA LEU A 82 -1.06 4.49 -6.84
C LEU A 82 0.34 5.10 -6.90
N VAL A 83 0.46 6.41 -6.66
CA VAL A 83 1.76 7.10 -6.61
C VAL A 83 2.63 6.52 -5.49
N LEU A 84 2.05 6.29 -4.32
CA LEU A 84 2.78 5.72 -3.19
C LEU A 84 3.31 4.32 -3.53
N LEU A 85 2.50 3.46 -4.14
CA LEU A 85 2.92 2.11 -4.53
C LEU A 85 4.07 2.15 -5.53
N VAL A 86 4.00 3.06 -6.50
CA VAL A 86 5.09 3.25 -7.47
C VAL A 86 6.36 3.73 -6.75
N ALA A 87 6.22 4.63 -5.78
CA ALA A 87 7.36 5.17 -5.03
C ALA A 87 8.05 4.10 -4.18
N VAL A 88 7.29 3.14 -3.61
CA VAL A 88 7.88 2.07 -2.80
C VAL A 88 8.27 0.85 -3.62
N TYR A 89 8.00 0.84 -4.91
CA TYR A 89 8.31 -0.27 -5.81
C TYR A 89 9.80 -0.64 -5.82
N PRO A 90 10.75 0.33 -5.87
CA PRO A 90 12.18 -0.02 -5.78
C PRO A 90 12.54 -0.80 -4.52
N ALA A 91 11.94 -0.47 -3.37
CA ALA A 91 12.17 -1.21 -2.13
C ALA A 91 11.68 -2.65 -2.24
N ASN A 92 10.51 -2.85 -2.85
CA ASN A 92 9.95 -4.18 -3.04
C ASN A 92 10.80 -5.03 -3.99
N ILE A 93 11.34 -4.43 -5.05
CA ILE A 93 12.26 -5.11 -5.98
C ILE A 93 13.55 -5.48 -5.26
N ASP A 94 14.12 -4.56 -4.49
CA ASP A 94 15.35 -4.80 -3.74
C ASP A 94 15.19 -5.96 -2.78
N MET A 95 14.09 -6.00 -2.05
CA MET A 95 13.77 -7.10 -1.13
C MET A 95 13.69 -8.44 -1.88
N PHE A 96 13.03 -8.47 -3.03
CA PHE A 96 12.90 -9.67 -3.84
C PHE A 96 14.26 -10.16 -4.34
N ILE A 97 15.09 -9.27 -4.84
CA ILE A 97 16.43 -9.61 -5.34
C ILE A 97 17.29 -10.16 -4.21
N ASN A 98 17.29 -9.51 -3.05
CA ASN A 98 18.06 -9.95 -1.90
C ASN A 98 17.60 -11.31 -1.40
N ASP A 99 16.31 -11.59 -1.40
CA ASP A 99 15.76 -12.88 -1.00
C ASP A 99 16.23 -13.98 -1.96
N VAL A 100 16.17 -13.72 -3.26
CA VAL A 100 16.65 -14.67 -4.28
C VAL A 100 18.14 -14.93 -4.14
N GLU A 101 18.95 -13.88 -3.96
CA GLU A 101 20.39 -14.00 -3.76
C GLU A 101 20.71 -14.83 -2.53
N SER A 102 20.03 -14.58 -1.41
CA SER A 102 20.23 -15.35 -0.18
C SER A 102 19.95 -16.84 -0.38
N ARG A 103 18.90 -17.16 -1.08
CA ARG A 103 18.54 -18.56 -1.39
C ARG A 103 19.57 -19.22 -2.28
N LEU A 104 20.07 -18.50 -3.28
CA LEU A 104 21.11 -19.02 -4.16
C LEU A 104 22.41 -19.23 -3.42
N MET A 105 22.80 -18.31 -2.55
CA MET A 105 24.03 -18.43 -1.75
C MET A 105 23.97 -19.58 -0.76
N LEU A 106 22.81 -19.86 -0.18
CA LEU A 106 22.63 -20.97 0.73
C LEU A 106 22.74 -22.33 0.03
N ARG A 107 22.57 -22.39 -1.28
CA ARG A 107 22.69 -23.62 -2.08
C ARG A 107 24.09 -23.88 -2.59
N VAL A 108 24.94 -22.85 -2.53
CA VAL A 108 26.33 -22.97 -2.97
C VAL A 108 27.22 -23.34 -1.80
#